data_abae24778c91b3aec9deca27dd3a3d71
#
_entry.id   abae24778c91b3aec9deca27dd3a3d71
#
_cell.length_a   1.000
_cell.length_b   1.000
_cell.length_c   1.000
_cell.angle_alpha   90.00
_cell.angle_beta   90.00
_cell.angle_gamma   90.00
#
_symmetry.space_group_name_H-M   'P 1'
#
loop_
_entity.id
_entity.type
_entity.pdbx_description
1 polymer ?
#
loop_
_entity_poly.entity_id
_entity_poly.type
_entity_poly.pdbx_seq_one_letter_code
_entity_poly.pdbx_strand_id
1 'polypeptide(L)'
;MRRVESVRRPPGPSARPPRELAADVAPSVVVFLVALPLCLGIAHGSGAPLVAGMITGIVGGLFVGLLSGSQLGVSGPAAGLTTIVLAALSAEDPHHLGYEGFLLAVVLAGAMQLALGALQAGIVAYYFPSNVIKGLLAAIGALIILKQLPHALGIDTDWMGDEELLQEDGRTTFTEPIYALTHLRWGALVVAALGLGIIVAFDQVDALKRLRVLRFLPAPLLAVLAGLGLNALFPLLVPGWTIEGEDLVRLPEGGPLGFVSQLTLPDFRRIDEPLVWSTALTLAAVASLETLLCVEAIDKLDPYRRSTPTNRELFAQGLGNIVAGMLGGLPLTAVIVRGSANIQAGGRTKLSAILHGVWLLLAVLFLAPLLNRIPLASLAAILLYVGYKLTRATLWKQMWSLGWEQFLPFLVTFVAIISTNLLRGVAIGLAVAVFLLLRRNFLSPYFVHEQEAEPSALAPRVRIELAEHVSFLHKAAVRKVLEELPHGTVVEIDGARSKHIDRDVLEIIDDFRRESVLKEITVQTTGLPAFVATDGH
;
A
#
# COMPACT_ATOMS: atom_id res chain seq x y z
N MET A 1 9.76 31.76 -15.93
CA MET A 1 10.94 30.88 -15.79
C MET A 1 11.17 30.60 -14.32
N ARG A 2 10.62 29.47 -13.79
CA ARG A 2 10.92 28.99 -12.42
C ARG A 2 12.24 28.22 -12.50
N ARG A 3 13.20 28.59 -11.64
CA ARG A 3 14.47 27.88 -11.49
C ARG A 3 14.17 26.42 -11.19
N VAL A 4 14.64 25.51 -12.04
CA VAL A 4 14.71 24.08 -11.77
C VAL A 4 15.74 23.94 -10.65
N GLU A 5 15.27 23.66 -9.43
CA GLU A 5 16.15 23.25 -8.34
C GLU A 5 16.90 22.00 -8.79
N SER A 6 18.21 22.11 -8.82
CA SER A 6 19.10 21.02 -9.18
C SER A 6 18.89 19.84 -8.21
N VAL A 7 18.22 18.79 -8.68
CA VAL A 7 18.13 17.52 -7.96
C VAL A 7 19.55 17.01 -7.72
N ARG A 8 20.03 17.10 -6.48
CA ARG A 8 21.31 16.52 -6.09
C ARG A 8 21.22 15.02 -6.27
N ARG A 9 21.97 14.47 -7.22
CA ARG A 9 22.10 13.02 -7.39
C ARG A 9 22.56 12.41 -6.06
N PRO A 10 21.92 11.34 -5.59
CA PRO A 10 22.42 10.64 -4.41
C PRO A 10 23.82 10.10 -4.69
N PRO A 11 24.74 10.15 -3.73
CA PRO A 11 26.05 9.53 -3.87
C PRO A 11 25.87 8.02 -4.11
N GLY A 12 26.65 7.48 -5.04
CA GLY A 12 26.64 6.03 -5.38
C GLY A 12 26.90 5.15 -4.15
N PRO A 13 26.69 3.81 -4.24
CA PRO A 13 26.70 2.90 -3.09
C PRO A 13 28.05 2.71 -2.41
N SER A 14 29.13 3.35 -2.88
CA SER A 14 30.46 3.26 -2.27
C SER A 14 30.65 4.31 -1.17
N ALA A 15 30.86 3.82 0.06
CA ALA A 15 31.37 4.54 1.25
C ALA A 15 30.61 5.84 1.62
N ARG A 16 29.42 5.69 2.21
CA ARG A 16 28.70 6.82 2.81
C ARG A 16 29.41 7.29 4.09
N PRO A 17 29.55 8.62 4.31
CA PRO A 17 30.22 9.10 5.49
C PRO A 17 29.46 8.72 6.79
N PRO A 18 30.15 8.50 7.92
CA PRO A 18 29.54 8.07 9.19
C PRO A 18 28.39 8.97 9.68
N ARG A 19 28.34 10.23 9.24
CA ARG A 19 27.26 11.19 9.56
C ARG A 19 25.91 10.86 8.94
N GLU A 20 25.87 10.13 7.81
CA GLU A 20 24.61 9.70 7.19
C GLU A 20 24.02 8.49 7.91
N LEU A 21 24.87 7.58 8.40
CA LEU A 21 24.45 6.43 9.20
C LEU A 21 23.85 6.84 10.54
N ALA A 22 24.45 7.85 11.20
CA ALA A 22 23.91 8.39 12.46
C ALA A 22 22.53 9.05 12.29
N ALA A 23 22.20 9.50 11.08
CA ALA A 23 20.90 10.12 10.79
C ALA A 23 19.74 9.12 10.81
N ASP A 24 19.99 7.81 10.65
CA ASP A 24 18.95 6.78 10.64
C ASP A 24 18.60 6.24 12.04
N VAL A 25 19.37 6.59 13.09
CA VAL A 25 19.11 6.13 14.45
C VAL A 25 17.79 6.69 15.00
N ALA A 26 17.57 8.00 14.89
CA ALA A 26 16.32 8.61 15.35
C ALA A 26 15.08 8.09 14.62
N PRO A 27 15.06 8.01 13.26
CA PRO A 27 13.99 7.34 12.53
C PRO A 27 13.76 5.89 12.94
N SER A 28 14.81 5.11 13.21
CA SER A 28 14.65 3.71 13.63
C SER A 28 13.90 3.57 14.96
N VAL A 29 14.10 4.50 15.91
CA VAL A 29 13.35 4.53 17.16
C VAL A 29 11.87 4.87 16.91
N VAL A 30 11.57 5.79 16.01
CA VAL A 30 10.18 6.10 15.62
C VAL A 30 9.50 4.89 15.01
N VAL A 31 10.20 4.22 14.07
CA VAL A 31 9.67 2.99 13.44
C VAL A 31 9.45 1.90 14.49
N PHE A 32 10.36 1.74 15.44
CA PHE A 32 10.21 0.80 16.54
C PHE A 32 8.96 1.08 17.38
N LEU A 33 8.74 2.34 17.78
CA LEU A 33 7.56 2.72 18.57
C LEU A 33 6.24 2.50 17.84
N VAL A 34 6.22 2.69 16.52
CA VAL A 34 5.06 2.39 15.67
C VAL A 34 4.89 0.87 15.48
N ALA A 35 6.00 0.16 15.28
CA ALA A 35 5.98 -1.27 15.00
C ALA A 35 5.58 -2.12 16.22
N LEU A 36 5.95 -1.69 17.43
CA LEU A 36 5.73 -2.44 18.64
C LEU A 36 4.25 -2.81 18.87
N PRO A 37 3.31 -1.84 18.97
CA PRO A 37 1.90 -2.16 19.18
C PRO A 37 1.27 -2.88 17.97
N LEU A 38 1.69 -2.55 16.76
CA LEU A 38 1.19 -3.20 15.55
C LEU A 38 1.61 -4.66 15.47
N CYS A 39 2.83 -5.02 15.90
CA CYS A 39 3.25 -6.42 15.96
C CYS A 39 2.38 -7.23 16.93
N LEU A 40 2.12 -6.67 18.11
CA LEU A 40 1.32 -7.31 19.15
C LEU A 40 -0.15 -7.40 18.76
N GLY A 41 -0.71 -6.29 18.23
CA GLY A 41 -2.09 -6.21 17.81
C GLY A 41 -2.40 -7.19 16.69
N ILE A 42 -1.59 -7.23 15.63
CA ILE A 42 -1.80 -8.18 14.52
C ILE A 42 -1.72 -9.64 14.99
N ALA A 43 -0.80 -9.97 15.91
CA ALA A 43 -0.74 -11.31 16.48
C ALA A 43 -2.01 -11.65 17.28
N HIS A 44 -2.50 -10.71 18.10
CA HIS A 44 -3.73 -10.89 18.88
C HIS A 44 -4.94 -11.10 17.97
N GLY A 45 -5.18 -10.18 17.03
CA GLY A 45 -6.29 -10.26 16.07
C GLY A 45 -6.24 -11.45 15.10
N SER A 46 -5.06 -12.05 14.93
CA SER A 46 -4.87 -13.29 14.17
C SER A 46 -5.12 -14.56 14.99
N GLY A 47 -5.46 -14.46 16.28
CA GLY A 47 -5.55 -15.60 17.18
C GLY A 47 -4.21 -16.31 17.44
N ALA A 48 -3.09 -15.65 17.15
CA ALA A 48 -1.75 -16.18 17.30
C ALA A 48 -1.10 -15.71 18.62
N PRO A 49 -0.09 -16.43 19.14
CA PRO A 49 0.66 -15.96 20.31
C PRO A 49 1.28 -14.58 20.07
N LEU A 50 1.22 -13.70 21.06
CA LEU A 50 1.76 -12.32 20.94
C LEU A 50 3.23 -12.29 20.51
N VAL A 51 4.02 -13.28 20.94
CA VAL A 51 5.43 -13.42 20.55
C VAL A 51 5.60 -13.62 19.05
N ALA A 52 4.62 -14.22 18.37
CA ALA A 52 4.68 -14.45 16.92
C ALA A 52 4.78 -13.15 16.13
N GLY A 53 4.00 -12.13 16.51
CA GLY A 53 4.08 -10.81 15.90
C GLY A 53 5.44 -10.14 16.14
N MET A 54 6.01 -10.31 17.34
CA MET A 54 7.34 -9.79 17.66
C MET A 54 8.44 -10.50 16.87
N ILE A 55 8.41 -11.82 16.75
CA ILE A 55 9.33 -12.60 15.89
C ILE A 55 9.28 -12.07 14.47
N THR A 56 8.08 -11.91 13.93
CA THR A 56 7.88 -11.40 12.56
C THR A 56 8.44 -9.99 12.37
N GLY A 57 8.22 -9.10 13.34
CA GLY A 57 8.80 -7.75 13.33
C GLY A 57 10.33 -7.75 13.38
N ILE A 58 10.92 -8.60 14.21
CA ILE A 58 12.37 -8.76 14.34
C ILE A 58 12.96 -9.31 13.04
N VAL A 59 12.38 -10.37 12.48
CA VAL A 59 12.81 -10.97 11.19
C VAL A 59 12.66 -9.96 10.06
N GLY A 60 11.53 -9.25 10.00
CA GLY A 60 11.28 -8.21 9.00
C GLY A 60 12.30 -7.07 9.07
N GLY A 61 12.64 -6.61 10.27
CA GLY A 61 13.64 -5.57 10.46
C GLY A 61 15.07 -6.05 10.18
N LEU A 62 15.51 -7.10 10.85
CA LEU A 62 16.90 -7.58 10.76
C LEU A 62 17.16 -8.31 9.45
N PHE A 63 16.40 -9.36 9.19
CA PHE A 63 16.71 -10.28 8.10
C PHE A 63 16.26 -9.71 6.74
N VAL A 64 14.99 -9.32 6.63
CA VAL A 64 14.49 -8.72 5.39
C VAL A 64 15.12 -7.36 5.15
N GLY A 65 15.31 -6.53 6.18
CA GLY A 65 15.98 -5.22 6.05
C GLY A 65 17.39 -5.31 5.47
N LEU A 66 18.15 -6.39 5.72
CA LEU A 66 19.46 -6.62 5.11
C LEU A 66 19.35 -7.00 3.62
N LEU A 67 18.39 -7.85 3.27
CA LEU A 67 18.25 -8.45 1.93
C LEU A 67 17.47 -7.57 0.97
N SER A 68 16.49 -6.81 1.49
CA SER A 68 15.60 -5.94 0.73
C SER A 68 16.34 -5.00 -0.21
N GLY A 69 15.71 -4.70 -1.34
CA GLY A 69 16.13 -3.66 -2.28
C GLY A 69 15.67 -2.26 -1.87
N SER A 70 14.62 -2.17 -1.05
CA SER A 70 14.08 -0.90 -0.57
C SER A 70 15.02 -0.21 0.41
N GLN A 71 15.13 1.11 0.29
CA GLN A 71 15.95 1.91 1.20
C GLN A 71 15.16 2.39 2.42
N LEU A 72 13.84 2.49 2.31
CA LEU A 72 12.98 3.06 3.35
C LEU A 72 11.81 2.13 3.73
N GLY A 73 11.64 1.04 2.98
CA GLY A 73 10.67 0.00 3.29
C GLY A 73 10.98 -0.68 4.62
N VAL A 74 9.93 -0.97 5.37
CA VAL A 74 10.02 -1.70 6.64
C VAL A 74 9.06 -2.87 6.56
N SER A 75 9.55 -4.06 6.84
CA SER A 75 8.78 -5.30 6.80
C SER A 75 8.38 -5.75 8.20
N GLY A 76 7.29 -6.49 8.29
CA GLY A 76 6.79 -7.06 9.53
C GLY A 76 5.44 -7.75 9.32
N PRO A 77 4.74 -8.16 10.40
CA PRO A 77 3.43 -8.78 10.26
C PRO A 77 2.46 -7.82 9.58
N ALA A 78 1.61 -8.37 8.72
CA ALA A 78 0.73 -7.63 7.84
C ALA A 78 -0.73 -7.74 8.32
N ALA A 79 -1.39 -6.58 8.47
CA ALA A 79 -2.79 -6.51 8.85
C ALA A 79 -3.71 -7.15 7.79
N GLY A 80 -3.39 -6.96 6.50
CA GLY A 80 -4.16 -7.56 5.40
C GLY A 80 -4.15 -9.09 5.33
N LEU A 81 -3.31 -9.75 6.13
CA LEU A 81 -3.24 -11.22 6.23
C LEU A 81 -3.95 -11.77 7.48
N THR A 82 -4.42 -10.91 8.39
CA THR A 82 -4.98 -11.30 9.69
C THR A 82 -6.14 -12.29 9.57
N THR A 83 -7.10 -12.02 8.68
CA THR A 83 -8.25 -12.92 8.44
C THR A 83 -7.85 -14.28 7.89
N ILE A 84 -6.82 -14.34 7.03
CA ILE A 84 -6.31 -15.61 6.48
C ILE A 84 -5.65 -16.42 7.60
N VAL A 85 -4.89 -15.74 8.46
CA VAL A 85 -4.23 -16.36 9.62
C VAL A 85 -5.28 -16.86 10.62
N LEU A 86 -6.26 -16.00 10.97
CA LEU A 86 -7.33 -16.34 11.89
C LEU A 86 -8.13 -17.55 11.40
N ALA A 87 -8.53 -17.57 10.13
CA ALA A 87 -9.23 -18.70 9.54
C ALA A 87 -8.42 -20.00 9.58
N ALA A 88 -7.09 -19.93 9.43
CA ALA A 88 -6.23 -21.10 9.51
C ALA A 88 -6.02 -21.61 10.95
N LEU A 89 -6.14 -20.73 11.95
CA LEU A 89 -5.91 -21.05 13.37
C LEU A 89 -7.19 -21.33 14.15
N SER A 90 -8.37 -20.88 13.67
CA SER A 90 -9.63 -20.97 14.40
C SER A 90 -10.02 -22.41 14.66
N ALA A 91 -10.12 -22.78 15.95
CA ALA A 91 -10.53 -24.11 16.39
C ALA A 91 -12.02 -24.42 16.11
N GLU A 92 -12.81 -23.42 15.73
CA GLU A 92 -14.21 -23.57 15.33
C GLU A 92 -14.36 -24.25 13.97
N ASP A 93 -13.33 -24.16 13.11
CA ASP A 93 -13.29 -24.89 11.84
C ASP A 93 -12.74 -26.30 12.07
N PRO A 94 -13.53 -27.38 11.80
CA PRO A 94 -13.06 -28.76 11.92
C PRO A 94 -11.84 -29.07 11.03
N HIS A 95 -11.51 -28.22 10.09
CA HIS A 95 -10.37 -28.35 9.19
C HIS A 95 -9.23 -27.37 9.53
N HIS A 96 -9.18 -26.82 10.75
CA HIS A 96 -8.11 -25.89 11.12
C HIS A 96 -6.72 -26.54 11.09
N LEU A 97 -5.72 -25.74 10.71
CA LEU A 97 -4.33 -26.23 10.62
C LEU A 97 -3.66 -26.38 11.99
N GLY A 98 -4.18 -25.70 13.01
CA GLY A 98 -3.42 -25.50 14.24
C GLY A 98 -2.13 -24.68 13.98
N TYR A 99 -1.46 -24.29 15.06
CA TYR A 99 -0.36 -23.32 14.92
C TYR A 99 0.84 -23.88 14.16
N GLU A 100 1.28 -25.12 14.47
CA GLU A 100 2.46 -25.73 13.84
C GLU A 100 2.25 -26.05 12.35
N GLY A 101 1.02 -26.46 11.97
CA GLY A 101 0.65 -26.68 10.57
C GLY A 101 0.55 -25.36 9.79
N PHE A 102 0.04 -24.32 10.43
CA PHE A 102 0.03 -22.97 9.85
C PHE A 102 1.46 -22.43 9.62
N LEU A 103 2.38 -22.64 10.55
CA LEU A 103 3.79 -22.25 10.36
C LEU A 103 4.42 -22.95 9.16
N LEU A 104 4.07 -24.20 8.88
CA LEU A 104 4.49 -24.90 7.66
C LEU A 104 3.93 -24.19 6.42
N ALA A 105 2.66 -23.77 6.44
CA ALA A 105 2.08 -23.00 5.34
C ALA A 105 2.82 -21.66 5.11
N VAL A 106 3.27 -20.97 6.17
CA VAL A 106 4.09 -19.74 6.07
C VAL A 106 5.44 -20.04 5.42
N VAL A 107 6.11 -21.12 5.81
CA VAL A 107 7.38 -21.54 5.19
C VAL A 107 7.20 -21.85 3.70
N LEU A 108 6.16 -22.60 3.34
CA LEU A 108 5.85 -22.91 1.94
C LEU A 108 5.47 -21.68 1.14
N ALA A 109 4.70 -20.75 1.73
CA ALA A 109 4.40 -19.45 1.12
C ALA A 109 5.67 -18.67 0.81
N GLY A 110 6.63 -18.64 1.74
CA GLY A 110 7.93 -18.04 1.52
C GLY A 110 8.69 -18.69 0.36
N ALA A 111 8.68 -20.02 0.25
CA ALA A 111 9.28 -20.75 -0.87
C ALA A 111 8.60 -20.41 -2.21
N MET A 112 7.26 -20.28 -2.22
CA MET A 112 6.51 -19.85 -3.40
C MET A 112 6.87 -18.40 -3.80
N GLN A 113 7.06 -17.50 -2.84
CA GLN A 113 7.50 -16.12 -3.11
C GLN A 113 8.90 -16.07 -3.72
N LEU A 114 9.83 -16.95 -3.29
CA LEU A 114 11.12 -17.10 -3.94
C LEU A 114 10.97 -17.52 -5.41
N ALA A 115 10.07 -18.47 -5.69
CA ALA A 115 9.78 -18.89 -7.06
C ALA A 115 9.18 -17.74 -7.89
N LEU A 116 8.23 -16.97 -7.33
CA LEU A 116 7.67 -15.78 -7.98
C LEU A 116 8.76 -14.73 -8.29
N GLY A 117 9.69 -14.50 -7.37
CA GLY A 117 10.83 -13.61 -7.58
C GLY A 117 11.74 -14.11 -8.71
N ALA A 118 12.02 -15.43 -8.78
CA ALA A 118 12.81 -16.06 -9.84
C ALA A 118 12.13 -16.00 -11.21
N LEU A 119 10.81 -16.14 -11.25
CA LEU A 119 9.96 -15.98 -12.44
C LEU A 119 9.74 -14.51 -12.83
N GLN A 120 10.40 -13.57 -12.14
CA GLN A 120 10.29 -12.14 -12.39
C GLN A 120 8.86 -11.58 -12.26
N ALA A 121 8.02 -12.20 -11.43
CA ALA A 121 6.62 -11.78 -11.20
C ALA A 121 6.50 -10.39 -10.55
N GLY A 122 7.59 -9.84 -10.01
CA GLY A 122 7.64 -8.48 -9.47
C GLY A 122 7.30 -7.38 -10.49
N ILE A 123 7.32 -7.69 -11.78
CA ILE A 123 6.87 -6.77 -12.85
C ILE A 123 5.42 -6.30 -12.65
N VAL A 124 4.59 -7.08 -11.97
CA VAL A 124 3.19 -6.75 -11.67
C VAL A 124 3.06 -5.41 -10.92
N ALA A 125 4.04 -5.04 -10.11
CA ALA A 125 4.06 -3.76 -9.38
C ALA A 125 3.94 -2.55 -10.32
N TYR A 126 4.54 -2.60 -11.50
CA TYR A 126 4.57 -1.47 -12.44
C TYR A 126 3.24 -1.24 -13.19
N TYR A 127 2.31 -2.18 -13.11
CA TYR A 127 0.98 -2.04 -13.74
C TYR A 127 -0.04 -1.32 -12.85
N PHE A 128 0.31 -0.98 -11.61
CA PHE A 128 -0.59 -0.21 -10.75
C PHE A 128 -0.57 1.28 -11.10
N PRO A 129 -1.71 1.88 -11.50
CA PRO A 129 -1.79 3.28 -11.83
C PRO A 129 -1.49 4.18 -10.61
N SER A 130 -0.81 5.29 -10.85
CA SER A 130 -0.42 6.22 -9.77
C SER A 130 -1.59 6.81 -8.98
N ASN A 131 -2.75 6.98 -9.62
CA ASN A 131 -3.97 7.46 -8.97
C ASN A 131 -4.55 6.42 -7.99
N VAL A 132 -4.52 5.12 -8.35
CA VAL A 132 -4.91 4.02 -7.45
C VAL A 132 -3.98 3.97 -6.23
N ILE A 133 -2.66 4.08 -6.42
CA ILE A 133 -1.69 4.07 -5.31
C ILE A 133 -1.85 5.31 -4.42
N LYS A 134 -2.15 6.48 -4.97
CA LYS A 134 -2.45 7.67 -4.17
C LYS A 134 -3.75 7.51 -3.39
N GLY A 135 -4.78 6.86 -3.98
CA GLY A 135 -6.02 6.47 -3.30
C GLY A 135 -5.77 5.53 -2.13
N LEU A 136 -4.92 4.52 -2.35
CA LEU A 136 -4.45 3.60 -1.33
C LEU A 136 -3.78 4.34 -0.15
N LEU A 137 -2.82 5.22 -0.41
CA LEU A 137 -2.13 5.99 0.64
C LEU A 137 -3.09 6.86 1.44
N ALA A 138 -4.03 7.53 0.77
CA ALA A 138 -5.04 8.36 1.43
C ALA A 138 -5.99 7.50 2.30
N ALA A 139 -6.41 6.33 1.80
CA ALA A 139 -7.28 5.41 2.51
C ALA A 139 -6.61 4.85 3.78
N ILE A 140 -5.36 4.40 3.66
CA ILE A 140 -4.58 3.94 4.82
C ILE A 140 -4.45 5.05 5.85
N GLY A 141 -4.16 6.28 5.43
CA GLY A 141 -4.09 7.41 6.37
C GLY A 141 -5.42 7.67 7.07
N ALA A 142 -6.55 7.58 6.37
CA ALA A 142 -7.89 7.73 6.96
C ALA A 142 -8.24 6.57 7.91
N LEU A 143 -7.94 5.32 7.52
CA LEU A 143 -8.12 4.15 8.38
C LEU A 143 -7.31 4.26 9.67
N ILE A 144 -6.03 4.68 9.58
CA ILE A 144 -5.21 4.93 10.77
C ILE A 144 -5.89 5.94 11.69
N ILE A 145 -6.41 7.05 11.17
CA ILE A 145 -7.09 8.06 12.00
C ILE A 145 -8.33 7.46 12.66
N LEU A 146 -9.19 6.79 11.89
CA LEU A 146 -10.44 6.22 12.39
C LEU A 146 -10.20 5.16 13.48
N LYS A 147 -9.22 4.27 13.26
CA LYS A 147 -8.88 3.16 14.16
C LYS A 147 -8.03 3.59 15.36
N GLN A 148 -7.30 4.68 15.28
CA GLN A 148 -6.48 5.16 16.39
C GLN A 148 -7.18 6.19 17.28
N LEU A 149 -8.29 6.75 16.83
CA LEU A 149 -9.06 7.71 17.63
C LEU A 149 -9.65 7.06 18.91
N PRO A 150 -10.28 5.86 18.86
CA PRO A 150 -10.73 5.15 20.06
C PRO A 150 -9.60 4.85 21.04
N HIS A 151 -8.46 4.34 20.58
CA HIS A 151 -7.27 4.12 21.44
C HIS A 151 -6.76 5.42 22.10
N ALA A 152 -6.78 6.54 21.36
CA ALA A 152 -6.40 7.86 21.91
C ALA A 152 -7.38 8.34 22.98
N LEU A 153 -8.64 7.91 22.94
CA LEU A 153 -9.69 8.23 23.91
C LEU A 153 -9.78 7.20 25.06
N GLY A 154 -9.01 6.11 25.00
CA GLY A 154 -8.94 5.06 26.03
C GLY A 154 -10.17 4.17 26.08
N ILE A 155 -10.89 4.03 24.97
CA ILE A 155 -12.09 3.18 24.86
C ILE A 155 -11.99 2.42 23.56
N ASP A 156 -11.17 1.42 23.55
CA ASP A 156 -11.06 0.49 22.47
C ASP A 156 -10.66 -0.87 23.02
N THR A 157 -11.46 -1.86 22.71
CA THR A 157 -11.21 -3.26 23.04
C THR A 157 -10.57 -4.00 21.88
N ASP A 158 -10.54 -3.37 20.69
CA ASP A 158 -9.96 -3.98 19.51
C ASP A 158 -8.43 -3.92 19.50
N TRP A 159 -7.84 -4.80 18.74
CA TRP A 159 -6.39 -4.86 18.63
C TRP A 159 -5.83 -3.78 17.69
N MET A 160 -4.69 -3.22 18.05
CA MET A 160 -4.00 -2.22 17.22
C MET A 160 -3.56 -2.80 15.88
N GLY A 161 -3.98 -2.16 14.79
CA GLY A 161 -3.64 -2.57 13.42
C GLY A 161 -4.76 -3.31 12.70
N ASP A 162 -5.95 -3.42 13.31
CA ASP A 162 -7.13 -3.89 12.59
C ASP A 162 -7.46 -2.98 11.41
N GLU A 163 -7.66 -3.56 10.22
CA GLU A 163 -8.02 -2.85 8.98
C GLU A 163 -9.42 -3.25 8.48
N GLU A 164 -10.17 -4.05 9.23
CA GLU A 164 -11.49 -4.51 8.83
C GLU A 164 -12.58 -3.48 9.15
N LEU A 165 -13.61 -3.47 8.30
CA LEU A 165 -14.76 -2.56 8.49
C LEU A 165 -15.59 -2.96 9.71
N LEU A 166 -15.84 -4.25 9.90
CA LEU A 166 -16.59 -4.81 11.03
C LEU A 166 -15.60 -5.33 12.07
N GLN A 167 -15.72 -4.87 13.30
CA GLN A 167 -14.85 -5.21 14.41
C GLN A 167 -15.41 -6.36 15.22
N GLU A 168 -14.59 -6.99 16.08
CA GLU A 168 -14.98 -8.14 16.91
C GLU A 168 -16.14 -7.82 17.87
N ASP A 169 -16.24 -6.58 18.32
CA ASP A 169 -17.33 -6.09 19.20
C ASP A 169 -18.65 -5.80 18.45
N GLY A 170 -18.70 -6.08 17.13
CA GLY A 170 -19.87 -5.84 16.27
C GLY A 170 -20.04 -4.39 15.83
N ARG A 171 -19.12 -3.48 16.17
CA ARG A 171 -19.11 -2.10 15.68
C ARG A 171 -18.41 -2.03 14.33
N THR A 172 -18.54 -0.88 13.69
CA THR A 172 -17.84 -0.60 12.43
C THR A 172 -16.76 0.46 12.64
N THR A 173 -15.77 0.49 11.76
CA THR A 173 -14.75 1.54 11.71
C THR A 173 -15.31 2.96 11.79
N PHE A 174 -16.59 3.18 11.42
CA PHE A 174 -17.24 4.49 11.49
C PHE A 174 -18.00 4.73 12.79
N THR A 175 -18.59 3.70 13.39
CA THR A 175 -19.43 3.84 14.59
C THR A 175 -18.59 3.85 15.87
N GLU A 176 -17.47 3.18 15.86
CA GLU A 176 -16.59 3.11 17.03
C GLU A 176 -16.01 4.46 17.46
N PRO A 177 -15.46 5.32 16.57
CA PRO A 177 -15.01 6.65 16.96
C PRO A 177 -16.12 7.50 17.61
N ILE A 178 -17.37 7.35 17.15
CA ILE A 178 -18.53 8.05 17.72
C ILE A 178 -18.82 7.54 19.13
N TYR A 179 -18.77 6.21 19.32
CA TYR A 179 -18.93 5.60 20.63
C TYR A 179 -17.84 6.06 21.60
N ALA A 180 -16.59 6.07 21.16
CA ALA A 180 -15.45 6.50 21.96
C ALA A 180 -15.55 7.97 22.39
N LEU A 181 -16.10 8.86 21.57
CA LEU A 181 -16.37 10.25 21.95
C LEU A 181 -17.40 10.38 23.06
N THR A 182 -18.35 9.45 23.19
CA THR A 182 -19.39 9.49 24.25
C THR A 182 -18.96 8.82 25.55
N HIS A 183 -17.90 8.00 25.54
CA HIS A 183 -17.44 7.22 26.68
C HIS A 183 -15.97 7.48 27.03
N LEU A 184 -15.39 8.60 26.61
CA LEU A 184 -13.96 8.92 26.71
C LEU A 184 -13.40 8.81 28.14
N ARG A 185 -12.17 8.33 28.25
CA ARG A 185 -11.39 8.32 29.48
C ARG A 185 -10.45 9.53 29.48
N TRP A 186 -10.64 10.43 30.43
CA TRP A 186 -9.88 11.69 30.50
C TRP A 186 -8.36 11.49 30.57
N GLY A 187 -7.89 10.46 31.26
CA GLY A 187 -6.45 10.15 31.34
C GLY A 187 -5.84 9.86 29.97
N ALA A 188 -6.47 9.00 29.18
CA ALA A 188 -6.03 8.66 27.83
C ALA A 188 -6.07 9.88 26.89
N LEU A 189 -7.19 10.62 26.91
CA LEU A 189 -7.33 11.85 26.11
C LEU A 189 -6.23 12.86 26.39
N VAL A 190 -5.90 13.11 27.68
CA VAL A 190 -4.86 14.07 28.05
C VAL A 190 -3.48 13.59 27.61
N VAL A 191 -3.17 12.30 27.77
CA VAL A 191 -1.92 11.69 27.29
C VAL A 191 -1.81 11.80 25.77
N ALA A 192 -2.86 11.43 25.04
CA ALA A 192 -2.88 11.52 23.57
C ALA A 192 -2.77 12.97 23.09
N ALA A 193 -3.51 13.91 23.69
CA ALA A 193 -3.47 15.32 23.34
C ALA A 193 -2.09 15.94 23.61
N LEU A 194 -1.46 15.60 24.74
CA LEU A 194 -0.10 16.03 25.05
C LEU A 194 0.89 15.47 24.02
N GLY A 195 0.82 14.16 23.73
CA GLY A 195 1.67 13.51 22.74
C GLY A 195 1.54 14.12 21.36
N LEU A 196 0.31 14.30 20.88
CA LEU A 196 0.03 14.92 19.58
C LEU A 196 0.49 16.40 19.57
N GLY A 197 0.26 17.14 20.65
CA GLY A 197 0.73 18.52 20.82
C GLY A 197 2.26 18.63 20.72
N ILE A 198 3.00 17.73 21.36
CA ILE A 198 4.47 17.67 21.26
C ILE A 198 4.89 17.42 19.81
N ILE A 199 4.30 16.43 19.12
CA ILE A 199 4.68 16.07 17.76
C ILE A 199 4.39 17.23 16.80
N VAL A 200 3.21 17.86 16.90
CA VAL A 200 2.80 19.00 16.05
C VAL A 200 3.68 20.22 16.34
N ALA A 201 3.99 20.51 17.60
CA ALA A 201 4.88 21.61 17.97
C ALA A 201 6.28 21.45 17.35
N PHE A 202 6.84 20.24 17.40
CA PHE A 202 8.11 19.94 16.74
C PHE A 202 8.05 20.04 15.19
N ASP A 203 6.91 19.72 14.59
CA ASP A 203 6.76 19.86 13.14
C ASP A 203 6.66 21.33 12.70
N GLN A 204 5.98 22.17 13.47
CA GLN A 204 5.65 23.55 13.10
C GLN A 204 6.63 24.59 13.63
N VAL A 205 7.25 24.36 14.79
CA VAL A 205 8.09 25.35 15.48
C VAL A 205 9.58 25.07 15.24
N ASP A 206 10.17 25.82 14.29
CA ASP A 206 11.59 25.65 13.94
C ASP A 206 12.57 25.97 15.09
N ALA A 207 12.15 26.76 16.07
CA ALA A 207 12.94 27.03 17.26
C ALA A 207 13.23 25.77 18.09
N LEU A 208 12.25 24.85 18.19
CA LEU A 208 12.41 23.56 18.90
C LEU A 208 13.43 22.67 18.20
N LYS A 209 13.46 22.66 16.87
CA LYS A 209 14.42 21.89 16.05
C LYS A 209 15.87 22.38 16.22
N ARG A 210 16.08 23.63 16.67
CA ARG A 210 17.40 24.24 16.87
C ARG A 210 18.01 23.92 18.24
N LEU A 211 17.22 23.47 19.19
CA LEU A 211 17.72 23.10 20.51
C LEU A 211 18.62 21.86 20.45
N ARG A 212 19.89 21.99 20.88
CA ARG A 212 20.89 20.91 20.74
C ARG A 212 20.46 19.59 21.35
N VAL A 213 19.82 19.61 22.52
CA VAL A 213 19.35 18.41 23.21
C VAL A 213 18.21 17.72 22.46
N LEU A 214 17.27 18.50 21.94
CA LEU A 214 16.09 18.00 21.24
C LEU A 214 16.40 17.52 19.81
N ARG A 215 17.55 17.89 19.27
CA ARG A 215 18.00 17.44 17.95
C ARG A 215 18.26 15.92 17.86
N PHE A 216 18.58 15.30 19.00
CA PHE A 216 18.87 13.85 19.06
C PHE A 216 17.68 13.02 19.52
N LEU A 217 16.63 13.67 20.07
CA LEU A 217 15.42 13.00 20.55
C LEU A 217 14.29 13.21 19.55
N PRO A 218 13.81 12.15 18.86
CA PRO A 218 12.67 12.28 17.96
C PRO A 218 11.41 12.66 18.74
N ALA A 219 10.57 13.54 18.15
CA ALA A 219 9.34 14.01 18.78
C ALA A 219 8.40 12.86 19.23
N PRO A 220 8.25 11.75 18.47
CA PRO A 220 7.50 10.60 18.92
C PRO A 220 8.02 9.95 20.21
N LEU A 221 9.35 9.88 20.39
CA LEU A 221 9.93 9.37 21.64
C LEU A 221 9.61 10.29 22.81
N LEU A 222 9.70 11.61 22.60
CA LEU A 222 9.32 12.58 23.64
C LEU A 222 7.84 12.48 24.01
N ALA A 223 6.96 12.27 23.03
CA ALA A 223 5.53 12.07 23.27
C ALA A 223 5.28 10.83 24.15
N VAL A 224 5.97 9.71 23.85
CA VAL A 224 5.87 8.49 24.66
C VAL A 224 6.41 8.69 26.08
N LEU A 225 7.60 9.31 26.23
CA LEU A 225 8.19 9.59 27.54
C LEU A 225 7.32 10.55 28.37
N ALA A 226 6.72 11.56 27.72
CA ALA A 226 5.79 12.48 28.37
C ALA A 226 4.51 11.75 28.82
N GLY A 227 3.95 10.88 27.99
CA GLY A 227 2.78 10.07 28.36
C GLY A 227 3.07 9.09 29.49
N LEU A 228 4.22 8.41 29.46
CA LEU A 228 4.67 7.54 30.54
C LEU A 228 4.83 8.31 31.86
N GLY A 229 5.50 9.48 31.81
CA GLY A 229 5.69 10.34 32.97
C GLY A 229 4.37 10.87 33.52
N LEU A 230 3.45 11.29 32.63
CA LEU A 230 2.15 11.80 33.03
C LEU A 230 1.28 10.69 33.67
N ASN A 231 1.27 9.49 33.10
CA ASN A 231 0.55 8.36 33.68
C ASN A 231 1.12 7.96 35.06
N ALA A 232 2.44 8.07 35.27
CA ALA A 232 3.05 7.83 36.57
C ALA A 232 2.69 8.91 37.61
N LEU A 233 2.31 10.12 37.18
CA LEU A 233 1.88 11.22 38.06
C LEU A 233 0.38 11.18 38.37
N PHE A 234 -0.46 10.58 37.56
CA PHE A 234 -1.91 10.53 37.78
C PHE A 234 -2.33 9.96 39.13
N PRO A 235 -1.73 8.87 39.67
CA PRO A 235 -2.09 8.37 40.98
C PRO A 235 -1.92 9.39 42.10
N LEU A 236 -0.99 10.35 41.93
CA LEU A 236 -0.69 11.41 42.93
C LEU A 236 -1.57 12.65 42.73
N LEU A 237 -1.88 13.01 41.48
CA LEU A 237 -2.60 14.24 41.12
C LEU A 237 -4.11 14.04 40.96
N VAL A 238 -4.51 13.02 40.21
CA VAL A 238 -5.90 12.69 39.87
C VAL A 238 -6.02 11.17 39.73
N PRO A 239 -6.20 10.40 40.81
CA PRO A 239 -6.14 8.94 40.78
C PRO A 239 -7.11 8.29 39.78
N GLY A 240 -8.28 8.90 39.54
CA GLY A 240 -9.27 8.40 38.56
C GLY A 240 -8.87 8.53 37.08
N TRP A 241 -7.71 9.11 36.78
CA TRP A 241 -7.19 9.26 35.42
C TRP A 241 -6.07 8.26 35.08
N THR A 242 -5.67 7.44 36.06
CA THR A 242 -4.62 6.43 35.87
C THR A 242 -5.02 5.45 34.78
N ILE A 243 -4.10 5.21 33.85
CA ILE A 243 -4.28 4.28 32.73
C ILE A 243 -3.64 2.94 33.17
N GLU A 244 -4.43 1.89 33.17
CA GLU A 244 -4.04 0.56 33.62
C GLU A 244 -4.58 -0.53 32.71
N GLY A 245 -4.11 -1.76 32.88
CA GLY A 245 -4.68 -2.95 32.25
C GLY A 245 -4.48 -2.99 30.74
N GLU A 246 -5.56 -3.08 29.99
CA GLU A 246 -5.55 -3.27 28.53
C GLU A 246 -5.10 -2.04 27.76
N ASP A 247 -5.23 -0.87 28.33
CA ASP A 247 -4.81 0.38 27.73
C ASP A 247 -3.28 0.62 27.79
N LEU A 248 -2.50 -0.35 28.30
CA LEU A 248 -1.04 -0.35 28.30
C LEU A 248 -0.49 -1.37 27.28
N VAL A 249 0.74 -1.13 26.82
CA VAL A 249 1.49 -2.11 26.01
C VAL A 249 1.67 -3.41 26.81
N ARG A 250 1.51 -4.57 26.16
CA ARG A 250 1.66 -5.90 26.77
C ARG A 250 2.67 -6.73 26.00
N LEU A 251 3.94 -6.65 26.39
CA LEU A 251 4.99 -7.52 25.88
C LEU A 251 5.06 -8.82 26.69
N PRO A 252 5.36 -9.94 26.02
CA PRO A 252 5.64 -11.21 26.70
C PRO A 252 6.74 -11.03 27.75
N GLU A 253 6.51 -11.51 28.95
CA GLU A 253 7.49 -11.50 30.03
C GLU A 253 8.31 -12.81 30.03
N GLY A 254 9.47 -12.79 30.73
CA GLY A 254 10.33 -13.97 30.84
C GLY A 254 11.76 -13.76 30.33
N GLY A 255 12.04 -12.58 29.78
CA GLY A 255 13.38 -12.24 29.26
C GLY A 255 13.89 -13.18 28.16
N PRO A 256 15.21 -13.33 28.00
CA PRO A 256 15.78 -14.15 26.91
C PRO A 256 15.35 -15.62 26.94
N LEU A 257 15.30 -16.24 28.10
CA LEU A 257 14.89 -17.64 28.24
C LEU A 257 13.39 -17.81 27.93
N GLY A 258 12.55 -16.89 28.43
CA GLY A 258 11.11 -16.87 28.15
C GLY A 258 10.83 -16.67 26.65
N PHE A 259 11.59 -15.82 25.97
CA PHE A 259 11.47 -15.63 24.53
C PHE A 259 11.84 -16.91 23.74
N VAL A 260 12.98 -17.54 24.06
CA VAL A 260 13.42 -18.76 23.39
C VAL A 260 12.48 -19.92 23.61
N SER A 261 11.89 -20.06 24.81
CA SER A 261 10.93 -21.15 25.12
C SER A 261 9.60 -21.02 24.38
N GLN A 262 9.28 -19.86 23.82
CA GLN A 262 8.05 -19.59 23.05
C GLN A 262 8.28 -19.77 21.53
N LEU A 263 9.51 -20.06 21.08
CA LEU A 263 9.78 -20.36 19.68
C LEU A 263 9.12 -21.69 19.32
N THR A 264 8.31 -21.68 18.27
CA THR A 264 7.58 -22.86 17.80
C THR A 264 8.06 -23.22 16.40
N LEU A 265 8.33 -24.51 16.18
CA LEU A 265 8.74 -25.02 14.89
C LEU A 265 7.54 -25.51 14.07
N PRO A 266 7.58 -25.43 12.73
CA PRO A 266 6.54 -25.99 11.88
C PRO A 266 6.53 -27.53 11.93
N ASP A 267 5.36 -28.14 11.86
CA ASP A 267 5.22 -29.59 11.75
C ASP A 267 5.32 -30.04 10.28
N PHE A 268 6.50 -30.47 9.86
CA PHE A 268 6.76 -30.95 8.49
C PHE A 268 6.02 -32.26 8.15
N ARG A 269 5.47 -33.00 9.11
CA ARG A 269 4.70 -34.22 8.85
C ARG A 269 3.38 -33.93 8.14
N ARG A 270 2.91 -32.69 8.22
CA ARG A 270 1.66 -32.25 7.62
C ARG A 270 1.80 -31.74 6.17
N ILE A 271 2.97 -31.97 5.55
CA ILE A 271 3.26 -31.51 4.19
C ILE A 271 2.32 -32.13 3.13
N ASP A 272 1.76 -33.30 3.40
CA ASP A 272 0.83 -33.98 2.50
C ASP A 272 -0.63 -33.47 2.63
N GLU A 273 -0.93 -32.57 3.58
CA GLU A 273 -2.27 -32.03 3.78
C GLU A 273 -2.60 -30.97 2.72
N PRO A 274 -3.69 -31.13 1.92
CA PRO A 274 -4.08 -30.14 0.91
C PRO A 274 -4.35 -28.75 1.49
N LEU A 275 -4.83 -28.66 2.72
CA LEU A 275 -5.12 -27.40 3.40
C LEU A 275 -3.87 -26.58 3.66
N VAL A 276 -2.73 -27.21 3.99
CA VAL A 276 -1.43 -26.55 4.15
C VAL A 276 -1.03 -25.86 2.84
N TRP A 277 -1.18 -26.55 1.70
CA TRP A 277 -0.83 -26.02 0.38
C TRP A 277 -1.77 -24.91 -0.09
N SER A 278 -3.09 -25.05 0.13
CA SER A 278 -4.06 -24.00 -0.23
C SER A 278 -3.83 -22.73 0.58
N THR A 279 -3.58 -22.87 1.89
CA THR A 279 -3.23 -21.74 2.77
C THR A 279 -1.91 -21.11 2.35
N ALA A 280 -0.88 -21.92 2.06
CA ALA A 280 0.42 -21.43 1.59
C ALA A 280 0.29 -20.65 0.27
N LEU A 281 -0.49 -21.15 -0.68
CA LEU A 281 -0.72 -20.48 -1.96
C LEU A 281 -1.45 -19.14 -1.76
N THR A 282 -2.47 -19.11 -0.91
CA THR A 282 -3.22 -17.90 -0.58
C THR A 282 -2.31 -16.87 0.09
N LEU A 283 -1.53 -17.28 1.10
CA LEU A 283 -0.55 -16.42 1.76
C LEU A 283 0.50 -15.90 0.78
N ALA A 284 1.07 -16.76 -0.08
CA ALA A 284 2.06 -16.35 -1.06
C ALA A 284 1.51 -15.30 -2.05
N ALA A 285 0.29 -15.52 -2.55
CA ALA A 285 -0.35 -14.60 -3.49
C ALA A 285 -0.64 -13.25 -2.83
N VAL A 286 -1.32 -13.26 -1.67
CA VAL A 286 -1.75 -12.04 -0.99
C VAL A 286 -0.55 -11.27 -0.45
N ALA A 287 0.40 -11.93 0.22
CA ALA A 287 1.61 -11.29 0.76
C ALA A 287 2.50 -10.71 -0.36
N SER A 288 2.59 -11.37 -1.52
CA SER A 288 3.34 -10.83 -2.66
C SER A 288 2.67 -9.57 -3.23
N LEU A 289 1.36 -9.59 -3.44
CA LEU A 289 0.61 -8.42 -3.92
C LEU A 289 0.70 -7.26 -2.95
N GLU A 290 0.48 -7.51 -1.65
CA GLU A 290 0.59 -6.50 -0.60
C GLU A 290 2.00 -5.90 -0.55
N THR A 291 3.04 -6.72 -0.58
CA THR A 291 4.44 -6.26 -0.63
C THR A 291 4.69 -5.35 -1.83
N LEU A 292 4.27 -5.77 -3.03
CA LEU A 292 4.51 -5.01 -4.26
C LEU A 292 3.78 -3.66 -4.24
N LEU A 293 2.54 -3.64 -3.76
CA LEU A 293 1.75 -2.40 -3.58
C LEU A 293 2.40 -1.46 -2.56
N CYS A 294 2.82 -2.01 -1.41
CA CYS A 294 3.44 -1.24 -0.34
C CYS A 294 4.77 -0.62 -0.77
N VAL A 295 5.61 -1.39 -1.45
CA VAL A 295 6.90 -0.92 -1.96
C VAL A 295 6.74 0.18 -3.00
N GLU A 296 5.83 0.01 -3.96
CA GLU A 296 5.52 1.04 -4.96
C GLU A 296 5.00 2.34 -4.30
N ALA A 297 4.17 2.19 -3.27
CA ALA A 297 3.66 3.33 -2.50
C ALA A 297 4.79 4.04 -1.70
N ILE A 298 5.69 3.28 -1.08
CA ILE A 298 6.85 3.81 -0.34
C ILE A 298 7.81 4.53 -1.30
N ASP A 299 8.09 3.96 -2.47
CA ASP A 299 8.95 4.58 -3.49
C ASP A 299 8.37 5.93 -3.97
N LYS A 300 7.04 6.07 -4.04
CA LYS A 300 6.38 7.35 -4.34
C LYS A 300 6.49 8.38 -3.21
N LEU A 301 6.59 7.93 -1.98
CA LEU A 301 6.80 8.79 -0.81
C LEU A 301 8.27 9.13 -0.60
N ASP A 302 9.22 8.36 -1.19
CA ASP A 302 10.66 8.59 -1.03
C ASP A 302 11.07 9.98 -1.56
N PRO A 303 11.64 10.86 -0.70
CA PRO A 303 12.12 12.17 -1.12
C PRO A 303 13.21 12.10 -2.19
N TYR A 304 13.95 10.99 -2.25
CA TYR A 304 15.02 10.76 -3.23
C TYR A 304 14.54 10.09 -4.51
N ARG A 305 13.23 9.75 -4.62
CA ARG A 305 12.64 9.10 -5.80
C ARG A 305 13.37 7.83 -6.22
N ARG A 306 13.85 7.04 -5.26
CA ARG A 306 14.51 5.76 -5.54
C ARG A 306 13.46 4.71 -5.88
N SER A 307 13.78 3.82 -6.80
CA SER A 307 12.95 2.69 -7.18
C SER A 307 13.49 1.41 -6.57
N THR A 308 12.63 0.64 -5.98
CA THR A 308 12.96 -0.66 -5.37
C THR A 308 12.92 -1.76 -6.43
N PRO A 309 13.98 -2.59 -6.57
CA PRO A 309 13.95 -3.74 -7.44
C PRO A 309 12.94 -4.78 -6.93
N THR A 310 11.76 -4.84 -7.56
CA THR A 310 10.59 -5.60 -7.09
C THR A 310 10.82 -7.11 -6.97
N ASN A 311 11.57 -7.71 -7.90
CA ASN A 311 11.93 -9.13 -7.80
C ASN A 311 12.84 -9.42 -6.62
N ARG A 312 13.82 -8.53 -6.34
CA ARG A 312 14.67 -8.64 -5.16
C ARG A 312 13.87 -8.53 -3.88
N GLU A 313 12.83 -7.70 -3.88
CA GLU A 313 11.94 -7.56 -2.74
C GLU A 313 11.15 -8.84 -2.49
N LEU A 314 10.58 -9.48 -3.53
CA LEU A 314 9.93 -10.79 -3.41
C LEU A 314 10.88 -11.85 -2.85
N PHE A 315 12.16 -11.87 -3.27
CA PHE A 315 13.17 -12.75 -2.69
C PHE A 315 13.41 -12.48 -1.20
N ALA A 316 13.56 -11.20 -0.82
CA ALA A 316 13.80 -10.82 0.56
C ALA A 316 12.62 -11.20 1.47
N GLN A 317 11.38 -10.95 1.01
CA GLN A 317 10.17 -11.30 1.72
C GLN A 317 9.99 -12.83 1.79
N GLY A 318 10.25 -13.57 0.70
CA GLY A 318 10.17 -15.02 0.67
C GLY A 318 11.13 -15.67 1.67
N LEU A 319 12.39 -15.24 1.69
CA LEU A 319 13.36 -15.70 2.70
C LEU A 319 12.94 -15.29 4.12
N GLY A 320 12.41 -14.07 4.28
CA GLY A 320 11.87 -13.59 5.55
C GLY A 320 10.73 -14.46 6.06
N ASN A 321 9.79 -14.83 5.20
CA ASN A 321 8.66 -15.70 5.54
C ASN A 321 9.12 -17.12 5.93
N ILE A 322 10.13 -17.67 5.23
CA ILE A 322 10.73 -18.95 5.62
C ILE A 322 11.32 -18.85 7.04
N VAL A 323 12.13 -17.81 7.30
CA VAL A 323 12.75 -17.64 8.62
C VAL A 323 11.69 -17.36 9.70
N ALA A 324 10.68 -16.53 9.43
CA ALA A 324 9.60 -16.25 10.36
C ALA A 324 8.82 -17.53 10.70
N GLY A 325 8.38 -18.29 9.69
CA GLY A 325 7.67 -19.55 9.90
C GLY A 325 8.49 -20.60 10.64
N MET A 326 9.82 -20.66 10.42
CA MET A 326 10.71 -21.57 11.16
C MET A 326 10.92 -21.18 12.62
N LEU A 327 10.67 -19.94 13.00
CA LEU A 327 10.85 -19.44 14.37
C LEU A 327 9.53 -19.28 15.14
N GLY A 328 8.39 -19.60 14.51
CA GLY A 328 7.07 -19.37 15.12
C GLY A 328 6.55 -17.95 14.88
N GLY A 329 6.88 -17.31 13.78
CA GLY A 329 6.39 -16.00 13.39
C GLY A 329 5.20 -16.06 12.45
N LEU A 330 4.47 -14.93 12.35
CA LEU A 330 3.42 -14.69 11.39
C LEU A 330 3.98 -14.43 9.99
N PRO A 331 3.16 -14.54 8.92
CA PRO A 331 3.58 -14.12 7.60
C PRO A 331 3.88 -12.61 7.58
N LEU A 332 4.94 -12.25 6.88
CA LEU A 332 5.42 -10.87 6.79
C LEU A 332 5.29 -10.31 5.38
N THR A 333 5.09 -9.00 5.32
CA THR A 333 5.10 -8.20 4.09
C THR A 333 5.85 -6.89 4.32
N ALA A 334 6.07 -6.12 3.25
CA ALA A 334 6.40 -4.70 3.39
C ALA A 334 5.15 -3.95 3.91
N VAL A 335 5.33 -3.07 4.91
CA VAL A 335 4.21 -2.39 5.58
C VAL A 335 4.27 -0.88 5.35
N ILE A 336 3.22 -0.32 4.71
CA ILE A 336 3.16 1.11 4.36
C ILE A 336 3.22 2.00 5.60
N VAL A 337 2.49 1.65 6.67
CA VAL A 337 2.42 2.45 7.91
C VAL A 337 3.82 2.66 8.50
N ARG A 338 4.61 1.61 8.59
CA ARG A 338 5.98 1.64 9.12
C ARG A 338 6.93 2.37 8.17
N GLY A 339 6.84 2.10 6.86
CA GLY A 339 7.64 2.78 5.83
C GLY A 339 7.36 4.27 5.77
N SER A 340 6.09 4.69 5.83
CA SER A 340 5.71 6.10 5.86
C SER A 340 6.17 6.80 7.14
N ALA A 341 6.08 6.14 8.30
CA ALA A 341 6.61 6.64 9.56
C ALA A 341 8.13 6.83 9.49
N ASN A 342 8.86 5.88 8.88
CA ASN A 342 10.30 5.97 8.63
C ASN A 342 10.66 7.21 7.78
N ILE A 343 9.94 7.42 6.68
CA ILE A 343 10.13 8.57 5.77
C ILE A 343 9.83 9.88 6.50
N GLN A 344 8.73 9.95 7.24
CA GLN A 344 8.31 11.15 7.97
C GLN A 344 9.28 11.49 9.10
N ALA A 345 9.88 10.47 9.73
CA ALA A 345 10.92 10.64 10.74
C ALA A 345 12.28 11.07 10.16
N GLY A 346 12.40 11.11 8.82
CA GLY A 346 13.63 11.53 8.12
C GLY A 346 14.61 10.41 7.84
N GLY A 347 14.15 9.14 7.80
CA GLY A 347 14.95 7.99 7.39
C GLY A 347 15.55 8.17 6.00
N ARG A 348 16.78 7.72 5.82
CA ARG A 348 17.54 7.91 4.58
C ARG A 348 17.97 6.61 3.93
N THR A 349 18.25 5.61 4.75
CA THR A 349 18.77 4.32 4.29
C THR A 349 18.05 3.17 4.98
N LYS A 350 18.26 1.97 4.48
CA LYS A 350 17.74 0.74 5.08
C LYS A 350 18.25 0.46 6.51
N LEU A 351 19.28 1.21 6.96
CA LEU A 351 19.78 1.09 8.32
C LEU A 351 18.70 1.40 9.35
N SER A 352 17.78 2.35 9.08
CA SER A 352 16.66 2.63 9.97
C SER A 352 15.74 1.41 10.15
N ALA A 353 15.47 0.66 9.08
CA ALA A 353 14.69 -0.58 9.14
C ALA A 353 15.44 -1.71 9.89
N ILE A 354 16.76 -1.82 9.70
CA ILE A 354 17.57 -2.82 10.41
C ILE A 354 17.63 -2.51 11.90
N LEU A 355 17.93 -1.25 12.25
CA LEU A 355 18.01 -0.82 13.65
C LEU A 355 16.67 -0.97 14.37
N HIS A 356 15.54 -0.72 13.70
CA HIS A 356 14.23 -0.94 14.33
C HIS A 356 14.05 -2.42 14.74
N GLY A 357 14.53 -3.38 13.91
CA GLY A 357 14.55 -4.80 14.26
C GLY A 357 15.43 -5.10 15.47
N VAL A 358 16.59 -4.42 15.59
CA VAL A 358 17.44 -4.49 16.80
C VAL A 358 16.67 -3.98 18.02
N TRP A 359 15.97 -2.84 17.91
CA TRP A 359 15.18 -2.30 19.02
C TRP A 359 14.05 -3.24 19.45
N LEU A 360 13.35 -3.88 18.48
CA LEU A 360 12.33 -4.87 18.80
C LEU A 360 12.92 -6.08 19.53
N LEU A 361 14.07 -6.57 19.10
CA LEU A 361 14.76 -7.67 19.76
C LEU A 361 15.17 -7.30 21.19
N LEU A 362 15.81 -6.15 21.37
CA LEU A 362 16.20 -5.67 22.69
C LEU A 362 14.98 -5.41 23.60
N ALA A 363 13.88 -4.95 23.02
CA ALA A 363 12.63 -4.72 23.73
C ALA A 363 12.08 -6.01 24.34
N VAL A 364 11.99 -7.07 23.56
CA VAL A 364 11.47 -8.36 24.03
C VAL A 364 12.41 -9.01 25.04
N LEU A 365 13.73 -8.91 24.82
CA LEU A 365 14.71 -9.58 25.68
C LEU A 365 14.92 -8.88 27.01
N PHE A 366 14.87 -7.54 27.05
CA PHE A 366 15.37 -6.78 28.22
C PHE A 366 14.46 -5.66 28.69
N LEU A 367 13.59 -5.10 27.84
CA LEU A 367 12.84 -3.88 28.14
C LEU A 367 11.35 -4.09 28.39
N ALA A 368 10.87 -5.33 28.36
CA ALA A 368 9.45 -5.64 28.54
C ALA A 368 8.84 -4.98 29.79
N PRO A 369 9.45 -5.02 31.01
CA PRO A 369 8.86 -4.40 32.20
C PRO A 369 8.73 -2.86 32.12
N LEU A 370 9.59 -2.20 31.35
CA LEU A 370 9.53 -0.76 31.11
C LEU A 370 8.46 -0.43 30.05
N LEU A 371 8.46 -1.18 28.95
CA LEU A 371 7.57 -0.94 27.83
C LEU A 371 6.11 -1.27 28.17
N ASN A 372 5.87 -2.24 29.04
CA ASN A 372 4.53 -2.59 29.55
C ASN A 372 3.87 -1.47 30.39
N ARG A 373 4.58 -0.38 30.66
CA ARG A 373 4.04 0.84 31.32
C ARG A 373 3.63 1.93 30.32
N ILE A 374 3.89 1.75 29.04
CA ILE A 374 3.58 2.76 28.02
C ILE A 374 2.08 2.76 27.74
N PRO A 375 1.37 3.89 27.90
CA PRO A 375 -0.02 4.02 27.50
C PRO A 375 -0.18 3.89 25.99
N LEU A 376 -1.12 3.07 25.53
CA LEU A 376 -1.46 2.93 24.11
C LEU A 376 -1.89 4.27 23.50
N ALA A 377 -2.53 5.15 24.28
CA ALA A 377 -2.88 6.51 23.88
C ALA A 377 -1.67 7.35 23.41
N SER A 378 -0.46 7.12 23.97
CA SER A 378 0.77 7.79 23.51
C SER A 378 1.19 7.32 22.12
N LEU A 379 1.02 6.04 21.84
CA LEU A 379 1.34 5.44 20.54
C LEU A 379 0.28 5.79 19.49
N ALA A 380 -0.99 5.84 19.90
CA ALA A 380 -2.08 6.32 19.07
C ALA A 380 -1.85 7.77 18.61
N ALA A 381 -1.33 8.65 19.45
CA ALA A 381 -0.96 10.02 19.07
C ALA A 381 0.06 10.06 17.92
N ILE A 382 1.05 9.16 17.91
CA ILE A 382 2.03 9.05 16.83
C ILE A 382 1.34 8.62 15.54
N LEU A 383 0.52 7.59 15.61
CA LEU A 383 -0.18 7.03 14.45
C LEU A 383 -1.22 8.01 13.88
N LEU A 384 -1.95 8.74 14.73
CA LEU A 384 -2.85 9.83 14.29
C LEU A 384 -2.10 10.88 13.46
N TYR A 385 -0.91 11.26 13.89
CA TYR A 385 -0.10 12.20 13.13
C TYR A 385 0.40 11.62 11.79
N VAL A 386 0.81 10.35 11.76
CA VAL A 386 1.17 9.64 10.52
C VAL A 386 -0.02 9.58 9.56
N GLY A 387 -1.20 9.20 10.05
CA GLY A 387 -2.44 9.16 9.28
C GLY A 387 -2.78 10.52 8.66
N TYR A 388 -2.71 11.59 9.46
CA TYR A 388 -2.91 12.96 8.97
C TYR A 388 -1.94 13.33 7.84
N LYS A 389 -0.67 12.96 7.95
CA LYS A 389 0.33 13.24 6.89
C LYS A 389 0.03 12.50 5.58
N LEU A 390 -0.57 11.31 5.63
CA LEU A 390 -0.95 10.53 4.46
C LEU A 390 -2.23 11.05 3.77
N THR A 391 -3.19 11.61 4.53
CA THR A 391 -4.48 12.09 4.02
C THR A 391 -4.55 13.60 3.77
N ARG A 392 -3.42 14.29 3.66
CA ARG A 392 -3.38 15.76 3.55
C ARG A 392 -4.31 16.29 2.46
N ALA A 393 -5.01 17.39 2.77
CA ALA A 393 -5.89 18.09 1.83
C ALA A 393 -5.20 18.50 0.52
N THR A 394 -3.88 18.72 0.54
CA THR A 394 -3.08 19.01 -0.65
C THR A 394 -3.10 17.87 -1.67
N LEU A 395 -3.12 16.61 -1.22
CA LEU A 395 -3.24 15.43 -2.10
C LEU A 395 -4.58 15.44 -2.84
N TRP A 396 -5.68 15.68 -2.12
CA TRP A 396 -7.03 15.77 -2.69
C TRP A 396 -7.16 16.88 -3.72
N LYS A 397 -6.64 18.09 -3.40
CA LYS A 397 -6.61 19.22 -4.33
C LYS A 397 -5.79 18.90 -5.58
N GLN A 398 -4.64 18.25 -5.41
CA GLN A 398 -3.79 17.83 -6.53
C GLN A 398 -4.52 16.82 -7.43
N MET A 399 -5.17 15.80 -6.85
CA MET A 399 -5.89 14.80 -7.62
C MET A 399 -7.08 15.40 -8.37
N TRP A 400 -7.81 16.31 -7.73
CA TRP A 400 -8.91 17.04 -8.37
C TRP A 400 -8.44 17.89 -9.55
N SER A 401 -7.29 18.60 -9.41
CA SER A 401 -6.74 19.43 -10.48
C SER A 401 -6.22 18.67 -11.70
N LEU A 402 -5.97 17.36 -11.58
CA LEU A 402 -5.57 16.48 -12.69
C LEU A 402 -6.76 16.04 -13.57
N GLY A 403 -7.98 16.44 -13.22
CA GLY A 403 -9.20 16.12 -13.95
C GLY A 403 -9.90 14.84 -13.48
N TRP A 404 -11.16 14.71 -13.91
CA TRP A 404 -12.07 13.64 -13.46
C TRP A 404 -11.55 12.23 -13.73
N GLU A 405 -10.90 12.00 -14.86
CA GLU A 405 -10.37 10.68 -15.24
C GLU A 405 -9.26 10.17 -14.29
N GLN A 406 -8.54 11.09 -13.65
CA GLN A 406 -7.52 10.75 -12.64
C GLN A 406 -8.13 10.72 -11.24
N PHE A 407 -9.09 11.59 -10.97
CA PHE A 407 -9.73 11.70 -9.66
C PHE A 407 -10.66 10.53 -9.34
N LEU A 408 -11.42 10.02 -10.34
CA LEU A 408 -12.39 8.96 -10.10
C LEU A 408 -11.75 7.65 -9.60
N PRO A 409 -10.71 7.09 -10.24
CA PRO A 409 -10.05 5.88 -9.70
C PRO A 409 -9.43 6.12 -8.32
N PHE A 410 -8.87 7.31 -8.07
CA PHE A 410 -8.37 7.70 -6.75
C PHE A 410 -9.48 7.65 -5.69
N LEU A 411 -10.63 8.30 -5.96
CA LEU A 411 -11.75 8.36 -5.04
C LEU A 411 -12.38 6.98 -4.81
N VAL A 412 -12.58 6.21 -5.89
CA VAL A 412 -13.15 4.85 -5.78
C VAL A 412 -12.23 3.94 -4.99
N THR A 413 -10.92 4.00 -5.22
CA THR A 413 -9.94 3.23 -4.42
C THR A 413 -10.02 3.61 -2.95
N PHE A 414 -10.05 4.92 -2.65
CA PHE A 414 -10.16 5.42 -1.28
C PHE A 414 -11.42 4.90 -0.58
N VAL A 415 -12.58 5.09 -1.19
CA VAL A 415 -13.87 4.66 -0.62
C VAL A 415 -13.94 3.14 -0.48
N ALA A 416 -13.52 2.41 -1.52
CA ALA A 416 -13.59 0.96 -1.52
C ALA A 416 -12.69 0.32 -0.45
N ILE A 417 -11.48 0.86 -0.22
CA ILE A 417 -10.59 0.38 0.86
C ILE A 417 -11.23 0.58 2.22
N ILE A 418 -11.75 1.78 2.50
CA ILE A 418 -12.36 2.09 3.80
C ILE A 418 -13.64 1.25 4.05
N SER A 419 -14.36 0.90 2.98
CA SER A 419 -15.62 0.16 3.06
C SER A 419 -15.46 -1.37 2.97
N THR A 420 -14.27 -1.88 2.66
CA THR A 420 -14.02 -3.32 2.52
C THR A 420 -12.70 -3.71 3.21
N ASN A 421 -11.66 -3.86 2.42
CA ASN A 421 -10.28 -4.06 2.87
C ASN A 421 -9.29 -3.59 1.79
N LEU A 422 -8.01 -3.58 2.14
CA LEU A 422 -6.93 -3.08 1.28
C LEU A 422 -6.95 -3.71 -0.12
N LEU A 423 -6.96 -5.04 -0.21
CA LEU A 423 -6.84 -5.76 -1.48
C LEU A 423 -8.07 -5.61 -2.37
N ARG A 424 -9.28 -5.77 -1.79
CA ARG A 424 -10.54 -5.59 -2.53
C ARG A 424 -10.67 -4.16 -3.03
N GLY A 425 -10.34 -3.19 -2.19
CA GLY A 425 -10.41 -1.77 -2.54
C GLY A 425 -9.46 -1.40 -3.67
N VAL A 426 -8.21 -1.90 -3.64
CA VAL A 426 -7.25 -1.68 -4.73
C VAL A 426 -7.72 -2.38 -6.01
N ALA A 427 -8.25 -3.61 -5.94
CA ALA A 427 -8.78 -4.32 -7.10
C ALA A 427 -9.94 -3.56 -7.77
N ILE A 428 -10.88 -3.03 -6.97
CA ILE A 428 -11.99 -2.20 -7.46
C ILE A 428 -11.45 -0.92 -8.12
N GLY A 429 -10.53 -0.22 -7.47
CA GLY A 429 -9.91 0.99 -8.00
C GLY A 429 -9.15 0.74 -9.31
N LEU A 430 -8.43 -0.38 -9.40
CA LEU A 430 -7.74 -0.82 -10.61
C LEU A 430 -8.73 -1.12 -11.74
N ALA A 431 -9.82 -1.83 -11.44
CA ALA A 431 -10.86 -2.12 -12.43
C ALA A 431 -11.45 -0.83 -13.03
N VAL A 432 -11.73 0.18 -12.19
CA VAL A 432 -12.20 1.50 -12.65
C VAL A 432 -11.13 2.22 -13.47
N ALA A 433 -9.86 2.17 -13.06
CA ALA A 433 -8.76 2.80 -13.81
C ALA A 433 -8.59 2.16 -15.20
N VAL A 434 -8.64 0.82 -15.27
CA VAL A 434 -8.56 0.06 -16.52
C VAL A 434 -9.78 0.37 -17.40
N PHE A 435 -10.98 0.40 -16.83
CA PHE A 435 -12.19 0.77 -17.57
C PHE A 435 -12.08 2.16 -18.22
N LEU A 436 -11.62 3.17 -17.47
CA LEU A 436 -11.43 4.52 -18.00
C LEU A 436 -10.33 4.56 -19.08
N LEU A 437 -9.26 3.79 -18.91
CA LEU A 437 -8.21 3.65 -19.91
C LEU A 437 -8.78 3.07 -21.23
N LEU A 438 -9.54 1.97 -21.13
CA LEU A 438 -10.16 1.32 -22.28
C LEU A 438 -11.18 2.25 -22.94
N ARG A 439 -12.03 2.94 -22.15
CA ARG A 439 -12.97 3.94 -22.66
C ARG A 439 -12.26 5.06 -23.42
N ARG A 440 -11.16 5.59 -22.88
CA ARG A 440 -10.38 6.64 -23.55
C ARG A 440 -9.78 6.15 -24.87
N ASN A 441 -9.21 4.95 -24.89
CA ASN A 441 -8.69 4.36 -26.12
C ASN A 441 -9.81 4.17 -27.16
N PHE A 442 -11.00 3.74 -26.70
CA PHE A 442 -12.17 3.58 -27.57
C PHE A 442 -12.60 4.90 -28.24
N LEU A 443 -12.50 6.03 -27.51
CA LEU A 443 -12.95 7.35 -28.00
C LEU A 443 -11.94 8.07 -28.90
N SER A 444 -10.72 7.54 -29.09
CA SER A 444 -9.66 8.21 -29.85
C SER A 444 -9.02 7.30 -30.92
N PRO A 445 -9.81 6.68 -31.82
CA PRO A 445 -9.29 5.73 -32.79
C PRO A 445 -8.72 6.40 -34.05
N TYR A 446 -9.03 7.66 -34.29
CA TYR A 446 -8.70 8.40 -35.51
C TYR A 446 -8.70 9.90 -35.29
N PHE A 447 -8.08 10.62 -36.21
CA PHE A 447 -8.16 12.08 -36.35
C PHE A 447 -8.92 12.39 -37.63
N VAL A 448 -10.02 13.17 -37.51
CA VAL A 448 -10.77 13.67 -38.67
C VAL A 448 -10.23 15.05 -39.02
N HIS A 449 -9.75 15.21 -40.24
CA HIS A 449 -9.35 16.50 -40.81
C HIS A 449 -10.37 16.87 -41.90
N GLU A 450 -11.28 17.78 -41.58
CA GLU A 450 -12.08 18.44 -42.61
C GLU A 450 -11.15 19.40 -43.36
N GLN A 451 -10.88 19.11 -44.62
CA GLN A 451 -10.17 20.05 -45.48
C GLN A 451 -11.18 21.12 -45.87
N GLU A 452 -10.88 22.39 -45.52
CA GLU A 452 -11.65 23.52 -46.03
C GLU A 452 -11.73 23.38 -47.58
N ALA A 453 -12.94 23.33 -48.06
CA ALA A 453 -13.19 23.19 -49.50
C ALA A 453 -12.53 24.41 -50.17
N GLU A 454 -11.58 24.18 -51.09
CA GLU A 454 -11.18 25.27 -52.00
C GLU A 454 -12.45 25.81 -52.64
N PRO A 455 -12.55 27.15 -52.88
CA PRO A 455 -13.76 27.76 -53.43
C PRO A 455 -14.25 27.18 -54.80
N SER A 456 -13.45 26.31 -55.38
CA SER A 456 -13.70 25.65 -56.67
C SER A 456 -14.06 24.14 -56.54
N ALA A 457 -14.04 23.55 -55.32
CA ALA A 457 -14.27 22.11 -55.17
C ALA A 457 -15.79 21.76 -55.12
N LEU A 458 -16.22 20.91 -56.03
CA LEU A 458 -17.61 20.47 -56.18
C LEU A 458 -18.11 19.48 -55.08
N ALA A 459 -17.23 18.97 -54.19
CA ALA A 459 -17.57 18.02 -53.14
C ALA A 459 -16.75 18.25 -51.87
N PRO A 460 -17.32 18.08 -50.66
CA PRO A 460 -16.58 18.14 -49.40
C PRO A 460 -15.54 17.02 -49.32
N ARG A 461 -14.33 17.32 -48.86
CA ARG A 461 -13.26 16.34 -48.64
C ARG A 461 -13.01 16.12 -47.17
N VAL A 462 -13.03 14.88 -46.75
CA VAL A 462 -12.75 14.46 -45.39
C VAL A 462 -11.59 13.49 -45.38
N ARG A 463 -10.56 13.75 -44.58
CA ARG A 463 -9.44 12.83 -44.37
C ARG A 463 -9.54 12.26 -42.96
N ILE A 464 -9.59 10.92 -42.89
CA ILE A 464 -9.62 10.15 -41.65
C ILE A 464 -8.24 9.49 -41.47
N GLU A 465 -7.41 10.05 -40.60
CA GLU A 465 -6.10 9.49 -40.26
C GLU A 465 -6.27 8.48 -39.13
N LEU A 466 -5.95 7.20 -39.36
CA LEU A 466 -6.05 6.17 -38.36
C LEU A 466 -4.90 6.27 -37.34
N ALA A 467 -5.18 5.90 -36.09
CA ALA A 467 -4.17 5.87 -35.03
C ALA A 467 -3.06 4.85 -35.31
N GLU A 468 -1.91 4.99 -34.63
CA GLU A 468 -0.76 4.09 -34.78
C GLU A 468 -1.12 2.61 -34.51
N HIS A 469 -2.03 2.37 -33.53
CA HIS A 469 -2.57 1.05 -33.20
C HIS A 469 -4.09 1.10 -33.21
N VAL A 470 -4.71 0.43 -34.15
CA VAL A 470 -6.16 0.33 -34.29
C VAL A 470 -6.58 -1.10 -33.96
N SER A 471 -7.18 -1.29 -32.76
CA SER A 471 -7.64 -2.59 -32.28
C SER A 471 -9.13 -2.81 -32.57
N PHE A 472 -9.64 -4.01 -32.35
CA PHE A 472 -11.08 -4.34 -32.45
C PHE A 472 -11.97 -3.43 -31.59
N LEU A 473 -11.46 -2.86 -30.48
CA LEU A 473 -12.18 -1.90 -29.64
C LEU A 473 -12.59 -0.63 -30.39
N HIS A 474 -11.90 -0.30 -31.48
CA HIS A 474 -12.18 0.88 -32.31
C HIS A 474 -13.26 0.63 -33.37
N LYS A 475 -13.71 -0.62 -33.53
CA LYS A 475 -14.71 -1.05 -34.53
C LYS A 475 -15.94 -0.13 -34.55
N ALA A 476 -16.58 0.06 -33.39
CA ALA A 476 -17.79 0.87 -33.30
C ALA A 476 -17.57 2.36 -33.61
N ALA A 477 -16.42 2.92 -33.16
CA ALA A 477 -16.10 4.33 -33.39
C ALA A 477 -15.76 4.61 -34.87
N VAL A 478 -14.98 3.74 -35.51
CA VAL A 478 -14.68 3.83 -36.95
C VAL A 478 -15.97 3.71 -37.77
N ARG A 479 -16.82 2.70 -37.44
CA ARG A 479 -18.11 2.53 -38.10
C ARG A 479 -19.00 3.76 -38.00
N LYS A 480 -19.12 4.33 -36.80
CA LYS A 480 -19.94 5.51 -36.56
C LYS A 480 -19.49 6.70 -37.42
N VAL A 481 -18.19 6.98 -37.47
CA VAL A 481 -17.68 8.11 -38.25
C VAL A 481 -17.90 7.91 -39.75
N LEU A 482 -17.77 6.67 -40.26
CA LEU A 482 -18.02 6.37 -41.66
C LEU A 482 -19.52 6.46 -42.02
N GLU A 483 -20.42 6.09 -41.10
CA GLU A 483 -21.86 6.18 -41.26
C GLU A 483 -22.39 7.63 -41.26
N GLU A 484 -21.72 8.52 -40.49
CA GLU A 484 -22.07 9.95 -40.32
C GLU A 484 -21.57 10.83 -41.48
N LEU A 485 -20.80 10.29 -42.44
CA LEU A 485 -20.33 11.06 -43.61
C LEU A 485 -21.49 11.53 -44.49
N PRO A 486 -21.51 12.82 -44.91
CA PRO A 486 -22.53 13.34 -45.83
C PRO A 486 -22.47 12.68 -47.21
N HIS A 487 -23.62 12.60 -47.86
CA HIS A 487 -23.69 12.13 -49.27
C HIS A 487 -22.83 12.99 -50.20
N GLY A 488 -22.20 12.37 -51.18
CA GLY A 488 -21.35 13.05 -52.14
C GLY A 488 -19.98 13.47 -51.65
N THR A 489 -19.56 13.01 -50.44
CA THR A 489 -18.24 13.32 -49.85
C THR A 489 -17.12 12.51 -50.51
N VAL A 490 -15.96 13.10 -50.71
CA VAL A 490 -14.71 12.39 -50.99
C VAL A 490 -13.99 12.10 -49.69
N VAL A 491 -13.91 10.84 -49.26
CA VAL A 491 -13.23 10.43 -48.03
C VAL A 491 -11.90 9.76 -48.33
N GLU A 492 -10.83 10.22 -47.70
CA GLU A 492 -9.53 9.57 -47.72
C GLU A 492 -9.30 8.90 -46.33
N ILE A 493 -9.13 7.57 -46.32
CA ILE A 493 -8.78 6.83 -45.10
C ILE A 493 -7.30 6.52 -45.16
N ASP A 494 -6.53 7.21 -44.27
CA ASP A 494 -5.08 7.12 -44.22
C ASP A 494 -4.62 6.26 -43.04
N GLY A 495 -4.08 5.08 -43.35
CA GLY A 495 -3.43 4.16 -42.43
C GLY A 495 -1.89 4.14 -42.55
N ALA A 496 -1.27 5.09 -43.27
CA ALA A 496 0.18 5.06 -43.50
C ALA A 496 1.02 5.13 -42.25
N ARG A 497 0.50 5.71 -41.16
CA ARG A 497 1.14 5.76 -39.84
C ARG A 497 0.76 4.63 -38.92
N SER A 498 -0.21 3.79 -39.32
CA SER A 498 -0.68 2.68 -38.50
C SER A 498 0.30 1.51 -38.58
N LYS A 499 0.83 1.10 -37.41
CA LYS A 499 1.69 -0.08 -37.29
C LYS A 499 0.88 -1.38 -37.23
N HIS A 500 -0.33 -1.29 -36.69
CA HIS A 500 -1.24 -2.42 -36.56
C HIS A 500 -2.68 -1.96 -36.74
N ILE A 501 -3.40 -2.61 -37.62
CA ILE A 501 -4.85 -2.43 -37.83
C ILE A 501 -5.48 -3.80 -37.71
N ASP A 502 -6.40 -3.92 -36.73
CA ASP A 502 -7.15 -5.15 -36.49
C ASP A 502 -8.01 -5.53 -37.72
N ARG A 503 -8.13 -6.84 -37.95
CA ARG A 503 -8.90 -7.39 -39.07
C ARG A 503 -10.36 -6.92 -39.09
N ASP A 504 -11.00 -6.86 -37.92
CA ASP A 504 -12.37 -6.40 -37.76
C ASP A 504 -12.60 -4.96 -38.23
N VAL A 505 -11.57 -4.10 -38.06
CA VAL A 505 -11.63 -2.72 -38.52
C VAL A 505 -11.43 -2.64 -40.05
N LEU A 506 -10.53 -3.45 -40.59
CA LEU A 506 -10.35 -3.55 -42.04
C LEU A 506 -11.63 -4.05 -42.75
N GLU A 507 -12.35 -5.00 -42.13
CA GLU A 507 -13.63 -5.50 -42.58
C GLU A 507 -14.67 -4.37 -42.69
N ILE A 508 -14.82 -3.53 -41.65
CA ILE A 508 -15.72 -2.38 -41.67
C ILE A 508 -15.36 -1.39 -42.78
N ILE A 509 -14.08 -1.12 -42.96
CA ILE A 509 -13.62 -0.20 -44.00
C ILE A 509 -13.94 -0.78 -45.40
N ASP A 510 -13.78 -2.10 -45.61
CA ASP A 510 -14.11 -2.75 -46.86
C ASP A 510 -15.63 -2.81 -47.12
N ASP A 511 -16.42 -3.11 -46.09
CA ASP A 511 -17.88 -3.06 -46.16
C ASP A 511 -18.37 -1.65 -46.51
N PHE A 512 -17.86 -0.63 -45.80
CA PHE A 512 -18.18 0.75 -46.11
C PHE A 512 -17.80 1.14 -47.54
N ARG A 513 -16.66 0.65 -48.06
CA ARG A 513 -16.23 0.89 -49.43
C ARG A 513 -17.23 0.29 -50.44
N ARG A 514 -17.86 -0.83 -50.14
CA ARG A 514 -18.92 -1.45 -50.98
C ARG A 514 -20.23 -0.68 -50.89
N GLU A 515 -20.60 -0.22 -49.70
CA GLU A 515 -21.83 0.53 -49.44
C GLU A 515 -21.74 1.99 -49.90
N SER A 516 -20.55 2.57 -49.98
CA SER A 516 -20.30 3.98 -50.32
C SER A 516 -20.84 4.37 -51.69
N VAL A 517 -20.91 3.40 -52.61
CA VAL A 517 -21.48 3.58 -53.96
C VAL A 517 -22.95 4.00 -53.90
N LEU A 518 -23.72 3.51 -52.90
CA LEU A 518 -25.13 3.84 -52.71
C LEU A 518 -25.34 5.26 -52.13
N LYS A 519 -24.32 5.79 -51.47
CA LYS A 519 -24.31 7.14 -50.88
C LYS A 519 -23.58 8.19 -51.73
N GLU A 520 -23.15 7.81 -52.94
CA GLU A 520 -22.35 8.64 -53.84
C GLU A 520 -21.03 9.13 -53.21
N ILE A 521 -20.50 8.38 -52.21
CA ILE A 521 -19.25 8.70 -51.52
C ILE A 521 -18.08 8.05 -52.28
N THR A 522 -17.08 8.85 -52.60
CA THR A 522 -15.83 8.35 -53.19
C THR A 522 -14.82 8.03 -52.06
N VAL A 523 -14.45 6.76 -51.94
CA VAL A 523 -13.50 6.29 -50.90
C VAL A 523 -12.11 6.08 -51.50
N GLN A 524 -11.13 6.77 -50.96
CA GLN A 524 -9.71 6.57 -51.25
C GLN A 524 -9.01 6.00 -49.98
N THR A 525 -8.15 5.01 -50.15
CA THR A 525 -7.43 4.38 -49.03
C THR A 525 -5.93 4.46 -49.28
N THR A 526 -5.18 4.92 -48.27
CA THR A 526 -3.74 5.03 -48.33
C THR A 526 -3.11 4.25 -47.14
N GLY A 527 -2.10 3.41 -47.42
CA GLY A 527 -1.36 2.71 -46.35
C GLY A 527 -2.14 1.64 -45.61
N LEU A 528 -3.29 1.18 -46.11
CA LEU A 528 -4.04 0.07 -45.51
C LEU A 528 -3.54 -1.28 -46.02
N PRO A 529 -3.42 -2.31 -45.14
CA PRO A 529 -3.17 -3.68 -45.57
C PRO A 529 -4.33 -4.18 -46.47
N ALA A 530 -4.01 -5.01 -47.46
CA ALA A 530 -5.05 -5.65 -48.28
C ALA A 530 -5.94 -6.54 -47.39
N PHE A 531 -7.25 -6.28 -47.40
CA PHE A 531 -8.22 -7.15 -46.74
C PHE A 531 -8.50 -8.34 -47.65
N VAL A 532 -8.12 -9.55 -47.20
CA VAL A 532 -8.48 -10.81 -47.87
C VAL A 532 -9.71 -11.36 -47.16
N ALA A 533 -10.86 -11.25 -47.81
CA ALA A 533 -12.07 -11.92 -47.32
C ALA A 533 -11.78 -13.43 -47.25
N THR A 534 -11.84 -14.02 -46.07
CA THR A 534 -11.95 -15.48 -45.96
C THR A 534 -13.40 -15.80 -46.24
N ASP A 535 -13.63 -16.51 -47.36
CA ASP A 535 -14.92 -17.11 -47.64
C ASP A 535 -15.31 -17.96 -46.43
N GLY A 536 -16.12 -17.37 -45.55
CA GLY A 536 -16.69 -18.04 -44.38
C GLY A 536 -18.02 -18.67 -44.80
N HIS A 537 -18.19 -19.91 -44.43
CA HIS A 537 -19.40 -20.71 -44.57
C HIS A 537 -20.65 -20.06 -44.00
#